data_8d49ac2c530734fbfce7429d3578603b
#
_entry.id   8d49ac2c530734fbfce7429d3578603b
#
_cell.length_a   1.000
_cell.length_b   1.000
_cell.length_c   1.000
_cell.angle_alpha   90.00
_cell.angle_beta   90.00
_cell.angle_gamma   90.00
#
_symmetry.space_group_name_H-M   'P 1'
#
loop_
_entity.id
_entity.type
_entity.pdbx_description
1 polymer ?
#
loop_
_entity_poly.entity_id
_entity_poly.type
_entity_poly.pdbx_seq_one_letter_code
_entity_poly.pdbx_strand_id
1 'polypeptide(L)'
;MASKGTQILNLTGLRFDANLGILEHEKIDPQPIQVDAELNLGTQPLLPHDDDICHVLDYRKVRQIIFTECTAEHVNLLETLIGKLAHRLMQLPGVLGVRVKIAKLEIFDDCEVAIRMETGQW
;
A
#
# COMPACT_ATOMS: atom_id res chain seq x y z
N MET A 1 -27.74 -13.58 -17.34
CA MET A 1 -26.32 -13.89 -17.20
C MET A 1 -25.66 -12.80 -16.37
N ALA A 2 -24.99 -13.17 -15.32
CA ALA A 2 -24.29 -12.19 -14.50
C ALA A 2 -23.07 -11.64 -15.22
N SER A 3 -22.96 -10.32 -15.31
CA SER A 3 -21.80 -9.66 -15.89
C SER A 3 -20.73 -9.48 -14.80
N LYS A 4 -19.48 -9.68 -15.20
CA LYS A 4 -18.32 -9.55 -14.30
C LYS A 4 -17.25 -8.71 -14.97
N GLY A 5 -16.37 -8.15 -14.16
CA GLY A 5 -15.22 -7.40 -14.62
C GLY A 5 -14.07 -7.51 -13.65
N THR A 6 -12.87 -7.19 -14.11
CA THR A 6 -11.70 -7.11 -13.25
C THR A 6 -11.73 -5.81 -12.47
N GLN A 7 -11.55 -5.90 -11.15
CA GLN A 7 -11.49 -4.73 -10.29
C GLN A 7 -10.11 -4.55 -9.71
N ILE A 8 -9.65 -3.31 -9.69
CA ILE A 8 -8.41 -2.90 -9.06
C ILE A 8 -8.75 -1.77 -8.10
N LEU A 9 -8.41 -1.96 -6.82
CA LEU A 9 -8.58 -0.93 -5.80
C LEU A 9 -7.31 -0.09 -5.74
N ASN A 10 -7.45 1.22 -5.83
CA ASN A 10 -6.34 2.16 -5.73
C ASN A 10 -6.48 3.03 -4.49
N LEU A 11 -5.42 3.12 -3.70
CA LEU A 11 -5.23 4.18 -2.73
C LEU A 11 -4.05 5.02 -3.20
N THR A 12 -4.31 6.31 -3.45
CA THR A 12 -3.32 7.19 -4.07
C THR A 12 -3.04 8.39 -3.17
N GLY A 13 -1.75 8.69 -2.98
CA GLY A 13 -1.35 9.90 -2.28
C GLY A 13 -1.50 9.85 -0.76
N LEU A 14 -1.46 8.67 -0.16
CA LEU A 14 -1.54 8.55 1.30
C LEU A 14 -0.22 9.01 1.92
N ARG A 15 -0.27 10.07 2.72
CA ARG A 15 0.91 10.70 3.32
C ARG A 15 0.88 10.61 4.83
N PHE A 16 2.01 10.27 5.42
CA PHE A 16 2.21 10.20 6.86
C PHE A 16 3.70 10.07 7.16
N ASP A 17 4.07 10.17 8.43
CA ASP A 17 5.45 10.02 8.88
C ASP A 17 5.73 8.57 9.24
N ALA A 18 6.88 8.05 8.81
CA ALA A 18 7.34 6.71 9.11
C ALA A 18 8.76 6.73 9.70
N ASN A 19 9.06 5.76 10.55
CA ASN A 19 10.40 5.60 11.13
C ASN A 19 11.27 4.82 10.15
N LEU A 20 11.98 5.52 9.29
CA LEU A 20 12.65 4.94 8.13
C LEU A 20 13.99 5.62 7.87
N GLY A 21 15.03 4.81 7.63
CA GLY A 21 16.31 5.28 7.14
C GLY A 21 17.51 4.79 7.95
N ILE A 22 18.70 4.90 7.33
CA ILE A 22 19.97 4.48 7.93
C ILE A 22 20.76 5.64 8.52
N LEU A 23 20.43 6.89 8.17
CA LEU A 23 21.13 8.06 8.65
C LEU A 23 20.78 8.33 10.12
N GLU A 24 21.72 8.95 10.86
CA GLU A 24 21.53 9.19 12.30
C GLU A 24 20.25 9.98 12.60
N HIS A 25 19.99 11.05 11.84
CA HIS A 25 18.79 11.86 12.05
C HIS A 25 17.51 11.09 11.70
N GLU A 26 17.58 10.16 10.74
CA GLU A 26 16.43 9.32 10.35
C GLU A 26 16.08 8.29 11.43
N LYS A 27 17.04 7.90 12.25
CA LYS A 27 16.82 6.98 13.37
C LYS A 27 16.14 7.65 14.56
N ILE A 28 16.23 8.98 14.63
CA ILE A 28 15.66 9.78 15.73
C ILE A 28 14.30 10.35 15.33
N ASP A 29 14.21 10.94 14.13
CA ASP A 29 13.03 11.65 13.65
C ASP A 29 12.31 10.85 12.58
N PRO A 30 10.96 10.79 12.63
CA PRO A 30 10.19 10.18 11.55
C PRO A 30 10.34 10.95 10.25
N GLN A 31 10.18 10.26 9.13
CA GLN A 31 10.34 10.80 7.80
C GLN A 31 8.99 10.84 7.08
N PRO A 32 8.64 11.95 6.41
CA PRO A 32 7.42 11.99 5.61
C PRO A 32 7.55 11.11 4.38
N ILE A 33 6.56 10.25 4.20
CA ILE A 33 6.47 9.36 3.04
C ILE A 33 5.11 9.50 2.37
N GLN A 34 5.07 9.06 1.12
CA GLN A 34 3.81 8.91 0.39
C GLN A 34 3.69 7.47 -0.11
N VAL A 35 2.54 6.88 0.13
CA VAL A 35 2.26 5.52 -0.33
C VAL A 35 1.15 5.56 -1.35
N ASP A 36 1.39 4.90 -2.48
CA ASP A 36 0.38 4.62 -3.50
C ASP A 36 0.29 3.10 -3.64
N ALA A 37 -0.92 2.58 -3.60
CA ALA A 37 -1.15 1.14 -3.64
C ALA A 37 -2.25 0.79 -4.62
N GLU A 38 -2.03 -0.26 -5.41
CA GLU A 38 -3.02 -0.88 -6.28
C GLU A 38 -3.16 -2.34 -5.87
N LEU A 39 -4.40 -2.77 -5.65
CA LEU A 39 -4.71 -4.16 -5.30
C LEU A 39 -5.59 -4.76 -6.39
N ASN A 40 -5.11 -5.83 -7.02
CA ASN A 40 -5.90 -6.57 -7.98
C ASN A 40 -6.87 -7.49 -7.24
N LEU A 41 -8.15 -7.19 -7.35
CA LEU A 41 -9.21 -7.95 -6.71
C LEU A 41 -9.78 -9.04 -7.62
N GLY A 42 -9.24 -9.15 -8.83
CA GLY A 42 -9.66 -10.14 -9.81
C GLY A 42 -11.04 -9.88 -10.38
N THR A 43 -11.66 -10.95 -10.86
CA THR A 43 -12.98 -10.89 -11.46
C THR A 43 -14.05 -10.77 -10.39
N GLN A 44 -14.84 -9.73 -10.47
CA GLN A 44 -15.91 -9.42 -9.53
C GLN A 44 -17.23 -9.20 -10.28
N PRO A 45 -18.39 -9.44 -9.65
CA PRO A 45 -19.65 -9.01 -10.22
C PRO A 45 -19.64 -7.50 -10.50
N LEU A 46 -20.29 -7.07 -11.58
CA LEU A 46 -20.41 -5.64 -11.86
C LEU A 46 -21.12 -4.89 -10.74
N LEU A 47 -22.08 -5.57 -10.09
CA LEU A 47 -22.82 -5.00 -8.97
C LEU A 47 -22.64 -5.91 -7.75
N PRO A 48 -22.21 -5.37 -6.60
CA PRO A 48 -22.14 -6.16 -5.38
C PRO A 48 -23.54 -6.56 -4.91
N HIS A 49 -23.63 -7.73 -4.27
CA HIS A 49 -24.90 -8.25 -3.78
C HIS A 49 -25.46 -7.33 -2.70
N ASP A 50 -26.72 -6.89 -2.86
CA ASP A 50 -27.45 -6.03 -1.93
C ASP A 50 -26.75 -4.71 -1.59
N ASP A 51 -25.78 -4.28 -2.43
CA ASP A 51 -25.03 -3.04 -2.16
C ASP A 51 -24.47 -2.99 -0.72
N ASP A 52 -23.94 -4.11 -0.25
CA ASP A 52 -23.51 -4.28 1.13
C ASP A 52 -21.98 -4.35 1.22
N ILE A 53 -21.41 -3.55 2.13
CA ILE A 53 -19.97 -3.49 2.37
C ILE A 53 -19.36 -4.85 2.73
N CYS A 54 -20.14 -5.76 3.32
CA CYS A 54 -19.62 -7.08 3.69
C CYS A 54 -19.28 -7.96 2.49
N HIS A 55 -19.72 -7.60 1.29
CA HIS A 55 -19.45 -8.34 0.05
C HIS A 55 -18.28 -7.79 -0.75
N VAL A 56 -17.59 -6.77 -0.24
CA VAL A 56 -16.44 -6.14 -0.91
C VAL A 56 -15.30 -5.93 0.09
N LEU A 57 -14.10 -5.70 -0.44
CA LEU A 57 -12.96 -5.32 0.40
C LEU A 57 -13.15 -3.87 0.88
N ASP A 58 -13.18 -3.69 2.20
CA ASP A 58 -13.33 -2.35 2.79
C ASP A 58 -12.01 -1.58 2.69
N TYR A 59 -11.98 -0.53 1.89
CA TYR A 59 -10.77 0.28 1.68
C TYR A 59 -10.27 0.97 2.95
N ARG A 60 -11.14 1.17 3.96
CA ARG A 60 -10.71 1.72 5.26
C ARG A 60 -9.75 0.77 5.96
N LYS A 61 -9.98 -0.54 5.81
CA LYS A 61 -9.09 -1.58 6.34
C LYS A 61 -7.74 -1.56 5.63
N VAL A 62 -7.75 -1.39 4.31
CA VAL A 62 -6.52 -1.29 3.51
C VAL A 62 -5.70 -0.08 3.95
N ARG A 63 -6.34 1.07 4.10
CA ARG A 63 -5.69 2.30 4.58
C ARG A 63 -5.05 2.09 5.96
N GLN A 64 -5.78 1.47 6.88
CA GLN A 64 -5.29 1.20 8.22
C GLN A 64 -4.09 0.24 8.22
N ILE A 65 -4.13 -0.78 7.39
CA ILE A 65 -3.02 -1.74 7.25
C ILE A 65 -1.77 -1.03 6.73
N ILE A 66 -1.90 -0.18 5.72
CA ILE A 66 -0.75 0.57 5.18
C ILE A 66 -0.12 1.42 6.28
N PHE A 67 -0.93 2.18 6.98
CA PHE A 67 -0.45 3.03 8.09
C PHE A 67 0.24 2.20 9.18
N THR A 68 -0.42 1.15 9.64
CA THR A 68 0.10 0.31 10.73
C THR A 68 1.41 -0.36 10.33
N GLU A 69 1.47 -0.93 9.13
CA GLU A 69 2.66 -1.64 8.66
C GLU A 69 3.86 -0.71 8.52
N CYS A 70 3.63 0.51 8.03
CA CYS A 70 4.70 1.48 7.81
C CYS A 70 5.14 2.21 9.08
N THR A 71 4.38 2.14 10.17
CA THR A 71 4.68 2.88 11.42
C THR A 71 4.95 1.98 12.62
N ALA A 72 4.83 0.65 12.47
CA ALA A 72 4.93 -0.28 13.60
C ALA A 72 6.32 -0.29 14.25
N GLU A 73 7.38 -0.16 13.45
CA GLU A 73 8.76 -0.20 13.94
C GLU A 73 9.68 0.57 13.00
N HIS A 74 10.87 0.88 13.47
CA HIS A 74 11.89 1.47 12.61
C HIS A 74 12.37 0.45 11.57
N VAL A 75 12.50 0.88 10.31
CA VAL A 75 13.02 0.07 9.21
C VAL A 75 14.18 0.84 8.56
N ASN A 76 15.30 0.17 8.34
CA ASN A 76 16.47 0.82 7.76
C ASN A 76 16.31 1.15 6.28
N LEU A 77 15.79 0.22 5.51
CA LEU A 77 15.75 0.33 4.05
C LEU A 77 14.33 0.51 3.55
N LEU A 78 14.18 1.38 2.57
CA LEU A 78 12.92 1.56 1.85
C LEU A 78 12.47 0.25 1.19
N GLU A 79 13.41 -0.52 0.67
CA GLU A 79 13.19 -1.84 0.08
C GLU A 79 12.57 -2.83 1.08
N THR A 80 13.03 -2.80 2.32
CA THR A 80 12.48 -3.65 3.38
C THR A 80 11.06 -3.24 3.72
N LEU A 81 10.80 -1.94 3.82
CA LEU A 81 9.48 -1.42 4.14
C LEU A 81 8.46 -1.81 3.07
N ILE A 82 8.80 -1.60 1.79
CA ILE A 82 7.87 -1.91 0.70
C ILE A 82 7.63 -3.41 0.58
N GLY A 83 8.65 -4.23 0.83
CA GLY A 83 8.50 -5.69 0.86
C GLY A 83 7.56 -6.17 1.94
N LYS A 84 7.70 -5.64 3.15
CA LYS A 84 6.79 -5.94 4.27
C LYS A 84 5.36 -5.52 3.96
N LEU A 85 5.18 -4.32 3.41
CA LEU A 85 3.86 -3.82 3.06
C LEU A 85 3.21 -4.67 1.97
N ALA A 86 3.93 -4.96 0.88
CA ALA A 86 3.42 -5.78 -0.20
C ALA A 86 3.02 -7.18 0.30
N HIS A 87 3.87 -7.79 1.13
CA HIS A 87 3.59 -9.09 1.73
C HIS A 87 2.31 -9.06 2.56
N ARG A 88 2.15 -8.04 3.39
CA ARG A 88 0.97 -7.90 4.25
C ARG A 88 -0.32 -7.70 3.43
N LEU A 89 -0.26 -6.88 2.39
CA LEU A 89 -1.42 -6.62 1.53
C LEU A 89 -1.82 -7.87 0.74
N MET A 90 -0.85 -8.69 0.32
CA MET A 90 -1.14 -9.96 -0.35
C MET A 90 -1.88 -10.96 0.54
N GLN A 91 -1.82 -10.81 1.86
CA GLN A 91 -2.51 -11.69 2.80
C GLN A 91 -4.00 -11.36 2.96
N LEU A 92 -4.46 -10.22 2.43
CA LEU A 92 -5.87 -9.87 2.48
C LEU A 92 -6.68 -10.83 1.61
N PRO A 93 -7.82 -11.33 2.11
CA PRO A 93 -8.67 -12.22 1.33
C PRO A 93 -9.11 -11.57 0.01
N GLY A 94 -8.98 -12.30 -1.09
CA GLY A 94 -9.41 -11.84 -2.40
C GLY A 94 -8.40 -10.98 -3.14
N VAL A 95 -7.27 -10.64 -2.55
CA VAL A 95 -6.21 -9.89 -3.22
C VAL A 95 -5.33 -10.85 -4.02
N LEU A 96 -5.28 -10.67 -5.33
CA LEU A 96 -4.51 -11.51 -6.25
C LEU A 96 -3.16 -10.94 -6.59
N GLY A 97 -3.02 -9.62 -6.54
CA GLY A 97 -1.78 -8.93 -6.84
C GLY A 97 -1.72 -7.57 -6.17
N VAL A 98 -0.51 -7.08 -5.97
CA VAL A 98 -0.24 -5.82 -5.30
C VAL A 98 0.83 -5.06 -6.07
N ARG A 99 0.57 -3.78 -6.34
CA ARG A 99 1.54 -2.80 -6.82
C ARG A 99 1.62 -1.70 -5.79
N VAL A 100 2.81 -1.44 -5.29
CA VAL A 100 3.02 -0.41 -4.25
C VAL A 100 4.15 0.49 -4.67
N LYS A 101 3.99 1.79 -4.40
CA LYS A 101 5.06 2.77 -4.52
C LYS A 101 5.18 3.48 -3.17
N ILE A 102 6.40 3.59 -2.65
CA ILE A 102 6.69 4.38 -1.46
C ILE A 102 7.73 5.42 -1.82
N ALA A 103 7.40 6.70 -1.61
CA ALA A 103 8.27 7.83 -1.86
C ALA A 103 8.70 8.46 -0.54
N LYS A 104 10.00 8.77 -0.42
CA LYS A 104 10.54 9.62 0.64
C LYS A 104 10.48 11.06 0.14
N LEU A 105 9.72 11.92 0.83
CA LEU A 105 9.36 13.23 0.31
C LEU A 105 10.42 14.31 0.56
N GLU A 106 11.28 14.11 1.56
CA GLU A 106 12.20 15.17 2.02
C GLU A 106 13.67 14.71 2.08
N ILE A 107 14.04 13.68 1.31
CA ILE A 107 15.44 13.21 1.33
C ILE A 107 16.37 14.18 0.60
N PHE A 108 15.91 14.81 -0.48
CA PHE A 108 16.64 15.79 -1.27
C PHE A 108 15.75 16.99 -1.58
N ASP A 109 16.37 18.16 -1.78
CA ASP A 109 15.64 19.38 -2.13
C ASP A 109 15.22 19.39 -3.61
N ASP A 110 15.93 18.65 -4.46
CA ASP A 110 15.79 18.70 -5.91
C ASP A 110 15.10 17.47 -6.51
N CYS A 111 14.79 16.45 -5.71
CA CYS A 111 14.05 15.28 -6.22
C CYS A 111 13.41 14.48 -5.07
N GLU A 112 12.41 13.68 -5.42
CA GLU A 112 11.90 12.64 -4.55
C GLU A 112 12.61 11.32 -4.86
N VAL A 113 12.74 10.47 -3.85
CA VAL A 113 13.24 9.11 -4.02
C VAL A 113 12.11 8.16 -3.73
N ALA A 114 11.85 7.25 -4.64
CA ALA A 114 10.77 6.28 -4.51
C ALA A 114 11.20 4.92 -5.00
N ILE A 115 10.56 3.90 -4.45
CA ILE A 115 10.68 2.54 -4.96
C ILE A 115 9.28 1.99 -5.27
N ARG A 116 9.19 1.18 -6.31
CA ARG A 116 7.95 0.48 -6.69
C ARG A 116 8.19 -1.01 -6.63
N MET A 117 7.17 -1.74 -6.20
CA MET A 117 7.19 -3.21 -6.18
C MET A 117 5.87 -3.74 -6.70
N GLU A 118 5.97 -4.79 -7.49
CA GLU A 118 4.80 -5.52 -8.01
C GLU A 118 4.97 -6.99 -7.66
N THR A 119 3.89 -7.60 -7.19
CA THR A 119 3.86 -9.02 -6.89
C THR A 119 2.47 -9.59 -7.16
N GLY A 120 2.39 -10.91 -7.34
CA GLY A 120 1.12 -11.60 -7.58
C GLY A 120 0.69 -11.54 -9.05
N GLN A 121 -0.61 -11.59 -9.26
CA GLN A 121 -1.22 -11.70 -10.59
C GLN A 121 -1.74 -10.35 -11.05
N TRP A 122 -1.48 -10.05 -12.32
CA TRP A 122 -1.89 -8.78 -12.94
C TRP A 122 -2.44 -8.95 -14.36
#